data_ea63f82139807c90419cea6be53f0064
#
_entry.id   ea63f82139807c90419cea6be53f0064
#
_cell.length_a   1.000
_cell.length_b   1.000
_cell.length_c   1.000
_cell.angle_alpha   90.00
_cell.angle_beta   90.00
_cell.angle_gamma   90.00
#
_symmetry.space_group_name_H-M   'P 1'
#
loop_
_entity.id
_entity.type
_entity.pdbx_description
1 polymer ?
#
loop_
_entity_poly.entity_id
_entity_poly.type
_entity_poly.pdbx_seq_one_letter_code
_entity_poly.pdbx_strand_id
1 'polypeptide(L)'
;NSRRIYRNSLPKETIYEEIRKNRGTQFDPEIADIFLRLMDENRLTITDTYLEIDDEPALPGMEFEISNFISNVMNTMKSQEEVENFDLLTGLPMRNTGQKMIAQLMQEHNGCLIFMDMDNLKKINDIYGHKAGDRALKALGALLSEHIGNSVGCRFGGDEFLLFVPDAGKNEISELMETLFSRFDSEKKKDFEIRVASISAGLCMCTKGDSFDECSSKADKALYYVKQNGKHNFFFYQQMDNTVFPVSSVAKDLSLVAKA
;
A
#
# COMPACT_ATOMS: atom_id res chain seq x y z
N ASN A 1 10.53 -14.96 -13.92
CA ASN A 1 9.10 -15.35 -13.98
C ASN A 1 8.45 -15.02 -12.64
N SER A 2 8.27 -13.73 -12.36
CA SER A 2 7.49 -13.29 -11.19
C SER A 2 6.01 -13.39 -11.55
N ARG A 3 5.33 -14.41 -11.02
CA ARG A 3 3.86 -14.46 -10.99
C ARG A 3 3.38 -13.31 -10.10
N ARG A 4 2.83 -12.26 -10.70
CA ARG A 4 2.06 -11.23 -9.97
C ARG A 4 0.76 -11.89 -9.48
N ILE A 5 0.57 -11.95 -8.16
CA ILE A 5 -0.48 -12.71 -7.47
C ILE A 5 -1.86 -12.02 -7.51
N TYR A 6 -2.04 -10.87 -8.13
CA TYR A 6 -3.32 -10.17 -8.19
C TYR A 6 -3.67 -9.75 -9.60
N ARG A 7 -4.57 -10.51 -10.22
CA ARG A 7 -5.41 -10.08 -11.34
C ARG A 7 -6.83 -10.56 -11.09
N ASN A 8 -7.61 -9.78 -10.37
CA ASN A 8 -9.04 -9.85 -10.55
C ASN A 8 -9.36 -9.09 -11.84
N SER A 9 -10.04 -9.72 -12.77
CA SER A 9 -10.63 -9.06 -13.93
C SER A 9 -11.52 -7.93 -13.43
N LEU A 10 -11.36 -6.73 -14.00
CA LEU A 10 -12.22 -5.58 -13.67
C LEU A 10 -13.69 -5.95 -13.97
N PRO A 11 -14.63 -5.65 -13.06
CA PRO A 11 -16.04 -5.90 -13.32
C PRO A 11 -16.51 -5.23 -14.62
N LYS A 12 -17.31 -5.92 -15.41
CA LYS A 12 -17.84 -5.43 -16.68
C LYS A 12 -18.48 -4.04 -16.53
N GLU A 13 -19.17 -3.82 -15.43
CA GLU A 13 -19.83 -2.56 -15.06
C GLU A 13 -18.83 -1.42 -14.91
N THR A 14 -17.68 -1.67 -14.31
CA THR A 14 -16.63 -0.66 -14.11
C THR A 14 -16.04 -0.20 -15.45
N ILE A 15 -15.79 -1.16 -16.37
CA ILE A 15 -15.30 -0.85 -17.73
C ILE A 15 -16.34 -0.02 -18.49
N TYR A 16 -17.60 -0.39 -18.39
CA TYR A 16 -18.72 0.30 -19.03
C TYR A 16 -18.86 1.75 -18.57
N GLU A 17 -18.79 2.00 -17.26
CA GLU A 17 -18.88 3.34 -16.70
C GLU A 17 -17.69 4.21 -17.09
N GLU A 18 -16.46 3.65 -17.10
CA GLU A 18 -15.26 4.40 -17.47
C GLU A 18 -15.28 4.82 -18.93
N ILE A 19 -15.72 3.94 -19.84
CA ILE A 19 -15.85 4.29 -21.27
C ILE A 19 -16.91 5.37 -21.45
N ARG A 20 -18.04 5.24 -20.79
CA ARG A 20 -19.13 6.22 -20.85
C ARG A 20 -18.71 7.60 -20.37
N LYS A 21 -18.00 7.65 -19.26
CA LYS A 21 -17.50 8.88 -18.62
C LYS A 21 -16.50 9.63 -19.51
N ASN A 22 -15.64 8.88 -20.19
CA ASN A 22 -14.53 9.45 -20.98
C ASN A 22 -14.80 9.51 -22.50
N ARG A 23 -16.04 9.19 -22.93
CA ARG A 23 -16.49 9.32 -24.32
C ARG A 23 -16.36 10.77 -24.79
N GLY A 24 -15.68 10.97 -25.90
CA GLY A 24 -15.44 12.29 -26.51
C GLY A 24 -14.38 13.15 -25.83
N THR A 25 -13.72 12.63 -24.78
CA THR A 25 -12.60 13.30 -24.10
C THR A 25 -11.30 12.50 -24.23
N GLN A 26 -11.26 11.30 -23.70
CA GLN A 26 -10.12 10.38 -23.81
C GLN A 26 -10.35 9.33 -24.91
N PHE A 27 -11.62 9.01 -25.20
CA PHE A 27 -12.00 7.99 -26.17
C PHE A 27 -12.76 8.61 -27.33
N ASP A 28 -12.43 8.13 -28.55
CA ASP A 28 -13.20 8.48 -29.75
C ASP A 28 -14.68 8.11 -29.58
N PRO A 29 -15.63 9.04 -29.82
CA PRO A 29 -17.03 8.81 -29.55
C PRO A 29 -17.65 7.68 -30.37
N GLU A 30 -17.23 7.52 -31.63
CA GLU A 30 -17.79 6.50 -32.53
C GLU A 30 -17.33 5.10 -32.09
N ILE A 31 -16.05 4.96 -31.75
CA ILE A 31 -15.47 3.70 -31.27
C ILE A 31 -16.05 3.34 -29.89
N ALA A 32 -16.19 4.32 -29.01
CA ALA A 32 -16.81 4.12 -27.69
C ALA A 32 -18.25 3.62 -27.82
N ASP A 33 -19.06 4.20 -28.71
CA ASP A 33 -20.45 3.80 -28.95
C ASP A 33 -20.56 2.38 -29.51
N ILE A 34 -19.67 2.00 -30.42
CA ILE A 34 -19.62 0.64 -30.96
C ILE A 34 -19.27 -0.35 -29.84
N PHE A 35 -18.26 -0.03 -29.03
CA PHE A 35 -17.82 -0.88 -27.93
C PHE A 35 -18.94 -1.08 -26.88
N LEU A 36 -19.57 0.00 -26.45
CA LEU A 36 -20.70 -0.07 -25.50
C LEU A 36 -21.84 -0.93 -26.04
N ARG A 37 -22.17 -0.80 -27.34
CA ARG A 37 -23.18 -1.62 -27.99
C ARG A 37 -22.81 -3.10 -28.01
N LEU A 38 -21.56 -3.45 -28.35
CA LEU A 38 -21.09 -4.84 -28.34
C LEU A 38 -21.13 -5.45 -26.92
N MET A 39 -20.85 -4.64 -25.89
CA MET A 39 -21.00 -5.07 -24.50
C MET A 39 -22.47 -5.30 -24.11
N ASP A 40 -23.38 -4.42 -24.54
CA ASP A 40 -24.84 -4.55 -24.27
C ASP A 40 -25.43 -5.77 -24.94
N GLU A 41 -24.98 -6.08 -26.15
CA GLU A 41 -25.40 -7.24 -26.93
C GLU A 41 -24.75 -8.56 -26.46
N ASN A 42 -23.89 -8.52 -25.43
CA ASN A 42 -23.07 -9.64 -24.92
C ASN A 42 -22.22 -10.33 -26.03
N ARG A 43 -21.82 -9.58 -27.03
CA ARG A 43 -20.96 -10.06 -28.16
C ARG A 43 -19.48 -9.86 -27.90
N LEU A 44 -19.12 -9.34 -26.72
CA LEU A 44 -17.77 -9.02 -26.34
C LEU A 44 -17.43 -9.68 -25.02
N THR A 45 -16.48 -10.62 -25.05
CA THR A 45 -15.94 -11.28 -23.86
C THR A 45 -14.55 -10.74 -23.56
N ILE A 46 -14.38 -10.12 -22.39
CA ILE A 46 -13.12 -9.57 -21.93
C ILE A 46 -12.51 -10.57 -20.96
N THR A 47 -11.34 -11.11 -21.30
CA THR A 47 -10.54 -11.97 -20.44
C THR A 47 -9.25 -11.28 -20.04
N ASP A 48 -8.56 -11.78 -19.00
CA ASP A 48 -7.30 -11.20 -18.49
C ASP A 48 -6.16 -11.18 -19.51
N THR A 49 -6.30 -11.89 -20.64
CA THR A 49 -5.20 -12.13 -21.58
C THR A 49 -5.54 -11.73 -23.01
N TYR A 50 -6.80 -11.80 -23.41
CA TYR A 50 -7.26 -11.51 -24.79
C TYR A 50 -8.76 -11.19 -24.80
N LEU A 51 -9.20 -10.73 -25.95
CA LEU A 51 -10.57 -10.35 -26.23
C LEU A 51 -11.13 -11.28 -27.28
N GLU A 52 -12.28 -11.87 -27.00
CA GLU A 52 -13.04 -12.63 -27.98
C GLU A 52 -14.27 -11.82 -28.39
N ILE A 53 -14.46 -11.67 -29.69
CA ILE A 53 -15.65 -11.08 -30.30
C ILE A 53 -16.40 -12.24 -30.94
N ASP A 54 -17.61 -12.50 -30.44
CA ASP A 54 -18.50 -13.49 -31.02
C ASP A 54 -19.08 -12.93 -32.33
N ASP A 55 -18.92 -13.64 -33.43
CA ASP A 55 -19.29 -13.34 -34.82
C ASP A 55 -18.37 -12.33 -35.55
N GLU A 56 -18.26 -12.51 -36.88
CA GLU A 56 -17.46 -11.66 -37.77
C GLU A 56 -17.86 -10.17 -37.60
N PRO A 57 -16.86 -9.27 -37.50
CA PRO A 57 -17.13 -7.85 -37.40
C PRO A 57 -17.85 -7.35 -38.66
N ALA A 58 -18.83 -6.51 -38.48
CA ALA A 58 -19.66 -5.97 -39.54
C ALA A 58 -18.90 -5.15 -40.59
N LEU A 59 -17.62 -4.84 -40.35
CA LEU A 59 -16.75 -4.09 -41.29
C LEU A 59 -15.30 -4.60 -41.20
N PRO A 60 -14.69 -4.99 -42.36
CA PRO A 60 -13.26 -5.36 -42.42
C PRO A 60 -12.35 -4.21 -41.98
N GLY A 61 -11.40 -4.48 -41.12
CA GLY A 61 -10.43 -3.51 -40.58
C GLY A 61 -10.80 -2.94 -39.20
N MET A 62 -12.00 -3.16 -38.70
CA MET A 62 -12.46 -2.65 -37.40
C MET A 62 -11.88 -3.42 -36.23
N GLU A 63 -11.45 -4.67 -36.41
CA GLU A 63 -10.83 -5.50 -35.36
C GLU A 63 -9.57 -4.85 -34.78
N PHE A 64 -8.74 -4.25 -35.64
CA PHE A 64 -7.51 -3.58 -35.23
C PHE A 64 -7.79 -2.30 -34.41
N GLU A 65 -8.80 -1.51 -34.83
CA GLU A 65 -9.17 -0.28 -34.14
C GLU A 65 -9.84 -0.57 -32.79
N ILE A 66 -10.71 -1.58 -32.73
CA ILE A 66 -11.35 -2.03 -31.48
C ILE A 66 -10.28 -2.59 -30.53
N SER A 67 -9.35 -3.40 -31.01
CA SER A 67 -8.25 -3.94 -30.19
C SER A 67 -7.36 -2.83 -29.61
N ASN A 68 -7.01 -1.82 -30.42
CA ASN A 68 -6.25 -0.66 -29.97
C ASN A 68 -7.04 0.18 -28.96
N PHE A 69 -8.32 0.39 -29.20
CA PHE A 69 -9.20 1.12 -28.27
C PHE A 69 -9.25 0.45 -26.91
N ILE A 70 -9.46 -0.86 -26.88
CA ILE A 70 -9.49 -1.64 -25.65
C ILE A 70 -8.15 -1.59 -24.93
N SER A 71 -7.04 -1.74 -25.67
CA SER A 71 -5.71 -1.60 -25.09
C SER A 71 -5.51 -0.24 -24.43
N ASN A 72 -6.01 0.83 -25.03
CA ASN A 72 -5.96 2.17 -24.49
C ASN A 72 -6.84 2.31 -23.24
N VAL A 73 -8.08 1.78 -23.27
CA VAL A 73 -8.99 1.77 -22.11
C VAL A 73 -8.34 1.01 -20.95
N MET A 74 -7.84 -0.19 -21.19
CA MET A 74 -7.19 -1.02 -20.16
C MET A 74 -5.93 -0.37 -19.60
N ASN A 75 -5.13 0.30 -20.44
CA ASN A 75 -3.95 1.04 -19.99
C ASN A 75 -4.34 2.27 -19.16
N THR A 76 -5.39 3.01 -19.55
CA THR A 76 -5.90 4.16 -18.81
C THR A 76 -6.43 3.74 -17.44
N MET A 77 -7.23 2.66 -17.38
CA MET A 77 -7.76 2.12 -16.13
C MET A 77 -6.64 1.60 -15.23
N LYS A 78 -5.65 0.88 -15.79
CA LYS A 78 -4.47 0.45 -15.02
C LYS A 78 -3.69 1.63 -14.47
N SER A 79 -3.51 2.69 -15.26
CA SER A 79 -2.81 3.90 -14.82
C SER A 79 -3.57 4.61 -13.70
N GLN A 80 -4.91 4.67 -13.76
CA GLN A 80 -5.73 5.24 -12.69
C GLN A 80 -5.71 4.37 -11.43
N GLU A 81 -5.82 3.05 -11.58
CA GLU A 81 -5.74 2.10 -10.46
C GLU A 81 -4.34 2.13 -9.81
N GLU A 82 -3.26 2.27 -10.59
CA GLU A 82 -1.91 2.43 -10.07
C GLU A 82 -1.75 3.75 -9.31
N VAL A 83 -2.31 4.85 -9.79
CA VAL A 83 -2.29 6.15 -9.10
C VAL A 83 -3.11 6.13 -7.81
N GLU A 84 -4.23 5.41 -7.77
CA GLU A 84 -5.06 5.28 -6.57
C GLU A 84 -4.51 4.30 -5.53
N ASN A 85 -3.68 3.34 -5.95
CA ASN A 85 -3.20 2.26 -5.10
C ASN A 85 -1.80 2.47 -4.53
N PHE A 86 -1.00 3.37 -5.11
CA PHE A 86 0.39 3.61 -4.71
C PHE A 86 0.63 5.07 -4.33
N ASP A 87 1.40 5.28 -3.26
CA ASP A 87 1.85 6.59 -2.86
C ASP A 87 2.92 7.11 -3.81
N LEU A 88 2.64 8.20 -4.53
CA LEU A 88 3.53 8.78 -5.55
C LEU A 88 4.86 9.29 -4.97
N LEU A 89 4.90 9.59 -3.67
CA LEU A 89 6.10 10.08 -3.02
C LEU A 89 7.09 8.94 -2.73
N THR A 90 6.61 7.83 -2.20
CA THR A 90 7.42 6.71 -1.71
C THR A 90 7.44 5.51 -2.66
N GLY A 91 6.50 5.43 -3.60
CA GLY A 91 6.31 4.28 -4.49
C GLY A 91 5.72 3.04 -3.81
N LEU A 92 5.39 3.12 -2.53
CA LEU A 92 4.79 2.02 -1.78
C LEU A 92 3.26 1.99 -1.97
N PRO A 93 2.62 0.82 -1.82
CA PRO A 93 1.18 0.74 -1.69
C PRO A 93 0.62 1.73 -0.67
N MET A 94 -0.51 2.35 -0.97
CA MET A 94 -1.25 3.17 0.00
C MET A 94 -1.96 2.29 1.03
N ARG A 95 -2.44 2.91 2.11
CA ARG A 95 -3.07 2.25 3.26
C ARG A 95 -4.03 1.11 2.88
N ASN A 96 -5.05 1.42 2.06
CA ASN A 96 -6.11 0.45 1.75
C ASN A 96 -5.58 -0.75 0.97
N THR A 97 -4.71 -0.52 0.00
CA THR A 97 -4.09 -1.55 -0.82
C THR A 97 -3.11 -2.38 -0.01
N GLY A 98 -2.21 -1.72 0.73
CA GLY A 98 -1.24 -2.40 1.59
C GLY A 98 -1.89 -3.25 2.67
N GLN A 99 -2.94 -2.73 3.32
CA GLN A 99 -3.70 -3.47 4.33
C GLN A 99 -4.32 -4.75 3.77
N LYS A 100 -4.95 -4.69 2.59
CA LYS A 100 -5.51 -5.87 1.93
C LYS A 100 -4.43 -6.91 1.59
N MET A 101 -3.30 -6.45 1.03
CA MET A 101 -2.18 -7.33 0.68
C MET A 101 -1.58 -8.00 1.91
N ILE A 102 -1.34 -7.25 2.98
CA ILE A 102 -0.81 -7.75 4.24
C ILE A 102 -1.79 -8.76 4.86
N ALA A 103 -3.08 -8.38 4.96
CA ALA A 103 -4.11 -9.25 5.54
C ALA A 103 -4.19 -10.61 4.82
N GLN A 104 -4.04 -10.61 3.49
CA GLN A 104 -4.03 -11.85 2.73
C GLN A 104 -2.78 -12.70 3.01
N LEU A 105 -1.59 -12.12 3.03
CA LEU A 105 -0.38 -12.84 3.39
C LEU A 105 -0.45 -13.44 4.80
N MET A 106 -1.04 -12.74 5.75
CA MET A 106 -1.25 -13.22 7.12
C MET A 106 -2.20 -14.43 7.19
N GLN A 107 -3.10 -14.61 6.22
CA GLN A 107 -3.94 -15.82 6.14
C GLN A 107 -3.15 -17.05 5.69
N GLU A 108 -2.02 -16.86 5.02
CA GLU A 108 -1.24 -17.96 4.42
C GLU A 108 0.07 -18.24 5.14
N HIS A 109 0.63 -17.23 5.85
CA HIS A 109 1.96 -17.27 6.44
C HIS A 109 1.97 -16.88 7.92
N ASN A 110 2.88 -17.48 8.69
CA ASN A 110 3.37 -16.87 9.93
C ASN A 110 4.24 -15.67 9.54
N GLY A 111 4.57 -14.79 10.50
CA GLY A 111 5.50 -13.70 10.21
C GLY A 111 5.50 -12.62 11.26
N CYS A 112 5.97 -11.44 10.89
CA CYS A 112 5.97 -10.27 11.75
C CYS A 112 5.30 -9.09 11.07
N LEU A 113 4.32 -8.50 11.74
CA LEU A 113 3.76 -7.20 11.37
C LEU A 113 4.52 -6.10 12.13
N ILE A 114 5.05 -5.15 11.37
CA ILE A 114 5.88 -4.05 11.85
C ILE A 114 5.16 -2.75 11.56
N PHE A 115 4.83 -1.99 12.59
CA PHE A 115 4.28 -0.65 12.48
C PHE A 115 5.41 0.36 12.73
N MET A 116 5.70 1.21 11.77
CA MET A 116 6.79 2.19 11.83
C MET A 116 6.26 3.61 11.71
N ASP A 117 6.95 4.54 12.36
CA ASP A 117 6.66 5.96 12.28
C ASP A 117 7.96 6.75 12.19
N MET A 118 7.97 7.78 11.33
CA MET A 118 9.10 8.67 11.17
C MET A 118 9.09 9.75 12.22
N ASP A 119 10.00 9.65 13.16
CA ASP A 119 10.17 10.66 14.19
C ASP A 119 10.68 11.99 13.63
N ASN A 120 10.22 13.07 14.24
CA ASN A 120 10.65 14.45 13.96
C ASN A 120 10.29 14.99 12.56
N LEU A 121 9.43 14.31 11.78
CA LEU A 121 9.01 14.78 10.46
C LEU A 121 8.42 16.20 10.51
N LYS A 122 7.54 16.46 11.49
CA LYS A 122 6.97 17.81 11.69
C LYS A 122 8.07 18.84 11.94
N LYS A 123 9.06 18.55 12.77
CA LYS A 123 10.18 19.46 13.04
C LYS A 123 11.01 19.75 11.79
N ILE A 124 11.23 18.75 10.94
CA ILE A 124 11.90 18.93 9.64
C ILE A 124 11.09 19.86 8.75
N ASN A 125 9.78 19.61 8.63
CA ASN A 125 8.89 20.42 7.82
C ASN A 125 8.84 21.88 8.31
N ASP A 126 8.77 22.10 9.62
CA ASP A 126 8.70 23.43 10.22
C ASP A 126 9.99 24.24 10.03
N ILE A 127 11.16 23.58 9.99
CA ILE A 127 12.48 24.25 9.87
C ILE A 127 12.92 24.37 8.41
N TYR A 128 12.77 23.31 7.62
CA TYR A 128 13.36 23.19 6.28
C TYR A 128 12.31 23.11 5.15
N GLY A 129 11.02 23.14 5.52
CA GLY A 129 9.90 23.04 4.58
C GLY A 129 9.56 21.62 4.17
N HIS A 130 8.36 21.46 3.60
CA HIS A 130 7.79 20.13 3.24
C HIS A 130 8.69 19.32 2.28
N LYS A 131 9.44 19.98 1.40
CA LYS A 131 10.37 19.27 0.49
C LYS A 131 11.46 18.49 1.23
N ALA A 132 11.91 18.97 2.40
CA ALA A 132 12.87 18.22 3.23
C ALA A 132 12.20 17.00 3.86
N GLY A 133 10.99 17.15 4.41
CA GLY A 133 10.21 16.01 4.90
C GLY A 133 9.91 14.97 3.84
N ASP A 134 9.58 15.41 2.62
CA ASP A 134 9.37 14.52 1.48
C ASP A 134 10.62 13.69 1.16
N ARG A 135 11.82 14.27 1.26
CA ARG A 135 13.07 13.52 1.05
C ARG A 135 13.30 12.47 2.12
N ALA A 136 12.98 12.78 3.38
CA ALA A 136 13.07 11.81 4.47
C ALA A 136 12.10 10.63 4.25
N LEU A 137 10.86 10.92 3.87
CA LEU A 137 9.86 9.89 3.54
C LEU A 137 10.28 9.03 2.34
N LYS A 138 10.81 9.66 1.29
CA LYS A 138 11.35 8.94 0.11
C LYS A 138 12.48 8.00 0.48
N ALA A 139 13.41 8.46 1.35
CA ALA A 139 14.54 7.63 1.79
C ALA A 139 14.06 6.38 2.52
N LEU A 140 13.06 6.49 3.41
CA LEU A 140 12.48 5.33 4.08
C LEU A 140 11.71 4.44 3.10
N GLY A 141 10.89 5.03 2.23
CA GLY A 141 10.14 4.28 1.21
C GLY A 141 11.04 3.45 0.29
N ALA A 142 12.16 4.03 -0.16
CA ALA A 142 13.15 3.32 -0.98
C ALA A 142 13.76 2.12 -0.23
N LEU A 143 14.15 2.30 1.04
CA LEU A 143 14.69 1.23 1.86
C LEU A 143 13.68 0.09 2.08
N LEU A 144 12.42 0.41 2.30
CA LEU A 144 11.38 -0.59 2.44
C LEU A 144 11.15 -1.34 1.12
N SER A 145 11.18 -0.63 -0.02
CA SER A 145 11.00 -1.25 -1.34
C SER A 145 12.12 -2.21 -1.72
N GLU A 146 13.37 -1.93 -1.34
CA GLU A 146 14.52 -2.79 -1.63
C GLU A 146 14.49 -4.12 -0.87
N HIS A 147 13.87 -4.15 0.32
CA HIS A 147 13.83 -5.33 1.19
C HIS A 147 12.57 -6.18 0.99
N ILE A 148 11.75 -5.86 0.01
CA ILE A 148 10.43 -6.46 -0.14
C ILE A 148 10.46 -7.94 -0.51
N GLY A 149 11.43 -8.54 -1.09
CA GLY A 149 11.41 -10.00 -1.37
C GLY A 149 9.98 -10.58 -1.41
N ASN A 150 9.63 -11.43 -0.45
CA ASN A 150 8.25 -11.92 -0.22
C ASN A 150 7.45 -11.05 0.77
N SER A 151 8.01 -9.93 1.25
CA SER A 151 7.38 -9.03 2.22
C SER A 151 6.48 -8.01 1.52
N VAL A 152 5.54 -7.42 2.24
CA VAL A 152 4.71 -6.31 1.75
C VAL A 152 4.84 -5.13 2.67
N GLY A 153 5.32 -4.00 2.12
CA GLY A 153 5.34 -2.71 2.79
C GLY A 153 4.28 -1.77 2.23
N CYS A 154 3.77 -0.85 3.05
CA CYS A 154 2.89 0.22 2.60
C CYS A 154 3.08 1.51 3.39
N ARG A 155 2.71 2.63 2.79
CA ARG A 155 2.55 3.89 3.48
C ARG A 155 1.15 3.96 4.09
N PHE A 156 1.08 3.88 5.41
CA PHE A 156 -0.18 3.75 6.14
C PHE A 156 -0.80 5.11 6.51
N GLY A 157 0.04 6.12 6.71
CA GLY A 157 -0.36 7.49 7.05
C GLY A 157 0.66 8.51 6.52
N GLY A 158 0.62 9.72 7.04
CA GLY A 158 1.54 10.79 6.67
C GLY A 158 3.01 10.43 6.88
N ASP A 159 3.33 9.96 8.08
CA ASP A 159 4.66 9.53 8.56
C ASP A 159 4.69 8.05 8.99
N GLU A 160 3.58 7.34 8.81
CA GLU A 160 3.38 5.96 9.25
C GLU A 160 3.55 4.97 8.10
N PHE A 161 4.22 3.86 8.39
CA PHE A 161 4.45 2.76 7.45
C PHE A 161 4.13 1.42 8.11
N LEU A 162 3.67 0.48 7.31
CA LEU A 162 3.54 -0.92 7.71
C LEU A 162 4.43 -1.79 6.85
N LEU A 163 4.98 -2.84 7.45
CA LEU A 163 5.70 -3.90 6.76
C LEU A 163 5.28 -5.24 7.36
N PHE A 164 4.90 -6.19 6.52
CA PHE A 164 4.73 -7.58 6.92
C PHE A 164 5.82 -8.44 6.29
N VAL A 165 6.54 -9.17 7.13
CA VAL A 165 7.61 -10.08 6.73
C VAL A 165 7.13 -11.50 6.99
N PRO A 166 6.75 -12.25 5.94
CA PRO A 166 6.29 -13.64 6.09
C PRO A 166 7.45 -14.57 6.43
N ASP A 167 7.13 -15.65 7.16
CA ASP A 167 7.96 -16.78 7.48
C ASP A 167 9.29 -16.49 8.18
N ALA A 168 9.44 -15.27 8.72
CA ALA A 168 10.62 -14.85 9.44
C ALA A 168 10.46 -15.02 10.96
N GLY A 169 11.49 -15.53 11.60
CA GLY A 169 11.60 -15.63 13.04
C GLY A 169 12.05 -14.33 13.71
N LYS A 170 11.93 -14.28 15.05
CA LYS A 170 12.23 -13.08 15.83
C LYS A 170 13.67 -12.57 15.64
N ASN A 171 14.66 -13.46 15.51
CA ASN A 171 16.06 -13.08 15.32
C ASN A 171 16.27 -12.44 13.95
N GLU A 172 15.72 -13.05 12.89
CA GLU A 172 15.80 -12.54 11.52
C GLU A 172 15.13 -11.15 11.41
N ILE A 173 13.99 -10.97 12.08
CA ILE A 173 13.32 -9.67 12.16
C ILE A 173 14.18 -8.64 12.91
N SER A 174 14.84 -9.03 13.99
CA SER A 174 15.75 -8.11 14.71
C SER A 174 16.90 -7.65 13.84
N GLU A 175 17.55 -8.58 13.13
CA GLU A 175 18.63 -8.27 12.18
C GLU A 175 18.17 -7.37 11.02
N LEU A 176 16.96 -7.63 10.51
CA LEU A 176 16.35 -6.78 9.49
C LEU A 176 16.15 -5.35 10.01
N MET A 177 15.59 -5.20 11.23
CA MET A 177 15.35 -3.88 11.82
C MET A 177 16.65 -3.12 12.10
N GLU A 178 17.68 -3.78 12.62
CA GLU A 178 19.00 -3.18 12.84
C GLU A 178 19.62 -2.71 11.52
N THR A 179 19.51 -3.54 10.47
CA THR A 179 19.98 -3.20 9.13
C THR A 179 19.22 -2.00 8.56
N LEU A 180 17.88 -1.99 8.65
CA LEU A 180 17.04 -0.90 8.18
C LEU A 180 17.41 0.42 8.88
N PHE A 181 17.54 0.40 10.19
CA PHE A 181 17.91 1.58 10.99
C PHE A 181 19.31 2.10 10.62
N SER A 182 20.30 1.20 10.54
CA SER A 182 21.66 1.55 10.15
C SER A 182 21.72 2.17 8.74
N ARG A 183 20.97 1.61 7.79
CA ARG A 183 20.89 2.14 6.42
C ARG A 183 20.20 3.49 6.37
N PHE A 184 19.08 3.65 7.08
CA PHE A 184 18.39 4.95 7.17
C PHE A 184 19.30 6.01 7.81
N ASP A 185 20.03 5.67 8.88
CA ASP A 185 20.99 6.55 9.51
C ASP A 185 22.14 6.95 8.56
N SER A 186 22.53 6.05 7.66
CA SER A 186 23.52 6.34 6.64
C SER A 186 22.99 7.27 5.56
N GLU A 187 21.74 7.06 5.11
CA GLU A 187 21.09 7.93 4.12
C GLU A 187 20.87 9.35 4.65
N LYS A 188 20.34 9.50 5.87
CA LYS A 188 20.10 10.83 6.45
C LYS A 188 21.38 11.62 6.72
N LYS A 189 22.53 10.97 6.89
CA LYS A 189 23.84 11.68 7.03
C LYS A 189 24.27 12.40 5.76
N LYS A 190 23.78 11.95 4.60
CA LYS A 190 24.08 12.58 3.29
C LYS A 190 23.33 13.89 3.08
N ASP A 191 22.22 14.11 3.79
CA ASP A 191 21.37 15.29 3.68
C ASP A 191 21.25 16.00 5.04
N PHE A 192 21.83 17.19 5.14
CA PHE A 192 21.84 17.98 6.37
C PHE A 192 20.43 18.29 6.90
N GLU A 193 19.47 18.53 6.03
CA GLU A 193 18.12 18.97 6.42
C GLU A 193 17.31 17.84 7.06
N ILE A 194 17.62 16.57 6.76
CA ILE A 194 16.91 15.41 7.32
C ILE A 194 17.68 14.66 8.42
N ARG A 195 18.82 15.18 8.87
CA ARG A 195 19.67 14.51 9.89
C ARG A 195 18.97 14.19 11.19
N VAL A 196 17.95 14.97 11.55
CA VAL A 196 17.20 14.75 12.80
C VAL A 196 16.08 13.71 12.67
N ALA A 197 15.81 13.22 11.44
CA ALA A 197 14.87 12.14 11.24
C ALA A 197 15.35 10.86 11.94
N SER A 198 14.43 10.11 12.50
CA SER A 198 14.67 8.74 12.98
C SER A 198 13.42 7.89 12.75
N ILE A 199 13.53 6.61 13.00
CA ILE A 199 12.43 5.67 12.85
C ILE A 199 12.17 5.03 14.21
N SER A 200 10.90 4.98 14.61
CA SER A 200 10.44 4.17 15.73
C SER A 200 9.57 3.05 15.19
N ALA A 201 9.67 1.85 15.73
CA ALA A 201 8.90 0.71 15.26
C ALA A 201 8.36 -0.16 16.39
N GLY A 202 7.11 -0.58 16.24
CA GLY A 202 6.48 -1.60 17.06
C GLY A 202 6.24 -2.87 16.25
N LEU A 203 6.55 -4.02 16.82
CA LEU A 203 6.58 -5.32 16.15
C LEU A 203 5.59 -6.30 16.81
N CYS A 204 4.83 -7.00 16.00
CA CYS A 204 3.96 -8.08 16.45
C CYS A 204 4.27 -9.36 15.67
N MET A 205 4.76 -10.40 16.35
CA MET A 205 4.86 -11.73 15.75
C MET A 205 3.44 -12.30 15.58
N CYS A 206 3.13 -12.71 14.37
CA CYS A 206 1.82 -13.18 13.95
C CYS A 206 1.88 -14.66 13.57
N THR A 207 0.82 -15.37 13.88
CA THR A 207 0.58 -16.75 13.44
C THR A 207 -0.35 -16.73 12.24
N LYS A 208 -0.17 -17.67 11.32
CA LYS A 208 -1.05 -17.86 10.18
C LYS A 208 -2.53 -17.85 10.61
N GLY A 209 -3.33 -17.01 9.95
CA GLY A 209 -4.75 -16.84 10.24
C GLY A 209 -5.07 -15.80 11.30
N ASP A 210 -4.06 -15.15 11.92
CA ASP A 210 -4.28 -14.05 12.84
C ASP A 210 -4.97 -12.87 12.14
N SER A 211 -5.78 -12.14 12.90
CA SER A 211 -6.45 -10.92 12.41
C SER A 211 -5.45 -9.79 12.21
N PHE A 212 -5.51 -9.15 11.03
CA PHE A 212 -4.72 -7.95 10.75
C PHE A 212 -4.98 -6.85 11.79
N ASP A 213 -6.24 -6.59 12.14
CA ASP A 213 -6.61 -5.51 13.06
C ASP A 213 -6.06 -5.76 14.47
N GLU A 214 -6.08 -7.01 14.94
CA GLU A 214 -5.51 -7.36 16.24
C GLU A 214 -3.98 -7.22 16.25
N CYS A 215 -3.30 -7.75 15.22
CA CYS A 215 -1.84 -7.67 15.12
C CYS A 215 -1.38 -6.21 14.93
N SER A 216 -2.09 -5.43 14.11
CA SER A 216 -1.82 -4.01 13.91
C SER A 216 -1.98 -3.22 15.22
N SER A 217 -3.05 -3.47 15.97
CA SER A 217 -3.24 -2.85 17.30
C SER A 217 -2.15 -3.22 18.30
N LYS A 218 -1.65 -4.47 18.27
CA LYS A 218 -0.53 -4.93 19.10
C LYS A 218 0.78 -4.24 18.70
N ALA A 219 1.06 -4.17 17.40
CA ALA A 219 2.24 -3.48 16.87
C ALA A 219 2.21 -1.97 17.20
N ASP A 220 1.05 -1.30 17.07
CA ASP A 220 0.87 0.11 17.44
C ASP A 220 1.15 0.36 18.94
N LYS A 221 0.67 -0.51 19.83
CA LYS A 221 1.00 -0.41 21.27
C LYS A 221 2.50 -0.52 21.53
N ALA A 222 3.19 -1.41 20.83
CA ALA A 222 4.64 -1.55 20.94
C ALA A 222 5.36 -0.30 20.37
N LEU A 223 4.89 0.27 19.28
CA LEU A 223 5.40 1.54 18.72
C LEU A 223 5.21 2.69 19.73
N TYR A 224 4.02 2.79 20.33
CA TYR A 224 3.77 3.80 21.37
C TYR A 224 4.75 3.67 22.54
N TYR A 225 5.04 2.44 22.99
CA TYR A 225 6.06 2.20 24.01
C TYR A 225 7.43 2.73 23.59
N VAL A 226 7.88 2.45 22.35
CA VAL A 226 9.15 2.99 21.82
C VAL A 226 9.17 4.51 21.84
N LYS A 227 8.07 5.16 21.38
CA LYS A 227 7.96 6.62 21.37
C LYS A 227 8.06 7.25 22.77
N GLN A 228 7.56 6.58 23.80
CA GLN A 228 7.64 7.03 25.19
C GLN A 228 9.02 6.78 25.82
N ASN A 229 9.82 5.85 25.29
CA ASN A 229 11.11 5.42 25.83
C ASN A 229 12.33 5.86 24.99
N GLY A 230 12.25 7.05 24.37
CA GLY A 230 13.40 7.69 23.73
C GLY A 230 13.40 7.65 22.23
N LYS A 231 12.42 6.98 21.58
CA LYS A 231 12.33 6.86 20.12
C LYS A 231 13.55 6.14 19.50
N HIS A 232 13.62 6.15 18.15
CA HIS A 232 14.76 5.61 17.39
C HIS A 232 15.16 4.19 17.83
N ASN A 233 14.16 3.32 17.97
CA ASN A 233 14.29 1.94 18.42
C ASN A 233 13.11 1.11 17.90
N PHE A 234 13.18 -0.19 18.13
CA PHE A 234 12.05 -1.09 17.90
C PHE A 234 11.76 -1.95 19.12
N PHE A 235 10.52 -2.42 19.25
CA PHE A 235 10.10 -3.26 20.36
C PHE A 235 9.07 -4.28 19.94
N PHE A 236 9.20 -5.53 20.40
CA PHE A 236 8.22 -6.58 20.16
C PHE A 236 7.09 -6.53 21.18
N TYR A 237 5.85 -6.51 20.72
CA TYR A 237 4.67 -6.55 21.57
C TYR A 237 4.71 -7.72 22.56
N GLN A 238 5.21 -8.90 22.14
CA GLN A 238 5.32 -10.10 22.98
C GLN A 238 6.30 -9.94 24.16
N GLN A 239 7.07 -8.88 24.21
CA GLN A 239 7.97 -8.53 25.34
C GLN A 239 7.32 -7.54 26.31
N MET A 240 6.11 -7.03 25.99
CA MET A 240 5.40 -6.12 26.88
C MET A 240 4.87 -6.89 28.09
N ASP A 241 5.35 -6.53 29.27
CA ASP A 241 4.81 -7.07 30.51
C ASP A 241 3.41 -6.46 30.74
N ASN A 242 2.44 -7.27 31.12
CA ASN A 242 1.05 -6.84 31.39
C ASN A 242 0.94 -5.76 32.48
N THR A 243 2.03 -5.47 33.20
CA THR A 243 2.13 -4.45 34.23
C THR A 243 2.39 -3.04 33.72
N VAL A 244 2.76 -2.84 32.47
CA VAL A 244 3.22 -1.55 31.92
C VAL A 244 2.09 -0.68 31.39
N PHE A 245 0.90 -1.22 31.18
CA PHE A 245 -0.28 -0.45 30.75
C PHE A 245 -1.46 -0.65 31.69
N PRO A 246 -1.79 0.34 32.52
CA PRO A 246 -3.13 0.37 33.10
C PRO A 246 -4.15 0.60 31.98
N VAL A 247 -5.13 -0.28 31.88
CA VAL A 247 -6.20 -0.33 30.85
C VAL A 247 -7.14 0.91 30.88
N SER A 248 -6.74 2.06 31.40
CA SER A 248 -7.65 3.15 31.73
C SER A 248 -7.59 4.43 30.89
N SER A 249 -6.81 4.51 29.80
CA SER A 249 -6.74 5.78 29.04
C SER A 249 -7.34 5.78 27.63
N VAL A 250 -7.56 4.63 27.00
CA VAL A 250 -8.07 4.58 25.60
C VAL A 250 -9.60 4.49 25.52
N ALA A 251 -10.28 4.13 26.60
CA ALA A 251 -11.75 3.99 26.59
C ALA A 251 -12.52 5.31 26.82
N LYS A 252 -11.85 6.43 27.09
CA LYS A 252 -12.55 7.70 27.37
C LYS A 252 -12.81 8.58 26.15
N ASP A 253 -12.07 8.42 25.05
CA ASP A 253 -12.25 9.30 23.89
C ASP A 253 -13.31 8.80 22.88
N LEU A 254 -13.68 7.51 22.91
CA LEU A 254 -14.72 6.96 22.04
C LEU A 254 -16.16 7.24 22.49
N SER A 255 -16.35 7.68 23.76
CA SER A 255 -17.68 8.02 24.29
C SER A 255 -18.13 9.46 24.01
N LEU A 256 -17.23 10.32 23.51
CA LEU A 256 -17.53 11.73 23.21
C LEU A 256 -17.96 11.98 21.76
N VAL A 257 -17.73 11.03 20.85
CA VAL A 257 -18.13 11.16 19.43
C VAL A 257 -19.53 10.58 19.15
N ALA A 258 -20.13 9.87 20.09
CA ALA A 258 -21.46 9.29 19.95
C ALA A 258 -22.60 10.19 20.52
N LYS A 259 -22.32 11.45 20.88
CA LYS A 259 -23.30 12.42 21.41
C LYS A 259 -23.09 13.83 20.84
N ALA A 260 -22.90 13.95 19.52
CA ALA A 260 -23.05 15.21 18.80
C ALA A 260 -23.83 14.98 17.50
#